data_a87d32f04d427e434de6e523bf7ff057
#
_entry.id   a87d32f04d427e434de6e523bf7ff057
#
_cell.length_a   1.000
_cell.length_b   1.000
_cell.length_c   1.000
_cell.angle_alpha   90.00
_cell.angle_beta   90.00
_cell.angle_gamma   90.00
#
_symmetry.space_group_name_H-M   'P 1'
#
loop_
_entity.id
_entity.type
_entity.pdbx_description
1 polymer ?
#
loop_
_entity_poly.entity_id
_entity_poly.type
_entity_poly.pdbx_seq_one_letter_code
_entity_poly.pdbx_strand_id
1 'polypeptide(L)'
;GAEHKTIHCYEHGEELTVENVRKYSTLHPRCGTSFMINVLLISILVFSFFGWPNPSMRLIIRLVMLPVIAGISYELNRFVGKCDYNNKLAKVIAYPGFQIQKITTSEPDDSMMEVAIAAMTRVIPQNGEDDEW
;
A
#
# COMPACT_ATOMS: atom_id res chain seq x y z
N GLY A 1 -11.33 3.78 -2.12
CA GLY A 1 -11.41 3.80 -3.60
C GLY A 1 -11.15 5.18 -4.17
N ALA A 2 -11.82 6.22 -3.68
CA ALA A 2 -11.63 7.60 -4.15
C ALA A 2 -10.20 8.09 -3.90
N GLU A 3 -9.65 7.85 -2.71
CA GLU A 3 -8.27 8.17 -2.37
C GLU A 3 -7.28 7.52 -3.35
N HIS A 4 -7.38 6.22 -3.60
CA HIS A 4 -6.50 5.50 -4.51
C HIS A 4 -6.53 6.07 -5.93
N LYS A 5 -7.73 6.36 -6.46
CA LYS A 5 -7.89 6.99 -7.78
C LYS A 5 -7.26 8.38 -7.84
N THR A 6 -7.44 9.17 -6.79
CA THR A 6 -6.88 10.55 -6.71
C THR A 6 -5.36 10.51 -6.64
N ILE A 7 -4.77 9.61 -5.85
CA ILE A 7 -3.32 9.42 -5.77
C ILE A 7 -2.76 8.97 -7.13
N HIS A 8 -3.39 8.01 -7.80
CA HIS A 8 -2.99 7.60 -9.14
C HIS A 8 -2.99 8.75 -10.16
N CYS A 9 -4.04 9.57 -10.14
CA CYS A 9 -4.15 10.75 -11.01
C CYS A 9 -2.97 11.72 -10.76
N TYR A 10 -2.66 11.99 -9.49
CA TYR A 10 -1.55 12.83 -9.09
C TYR A 10 -0.19 12.27 -9.51
N GLU A 11 0.06 10.99 -9.28
CA GLU A 11 1.31 10.31 -9.65
C GLU A 11 1.57 10.28 -11.16
N HIS A 12 0.52 10.36 -11.97
CA HIS A 12 0.63 10.47 -13.42
C HIS A 12 0.74 11.92 -13.91
N GLY A 13 0.77 12.89 -13.00
CA GLY A 13 0.90 14.32 -13.32
C GLY A 13 -0.32 14.90 -14.02
N GLU A 14 -1.49 14.27 -13.92
CA GLU A 14 -2.73 14.80 -14.48
C GLU A 14 -3.40 15.76 -13.49
N GLU A 15 -4.13 16.73 -14.04
CA GLU A 15 -4.92 17.67 -13.24
C GLU A 15 -5.96 16.93 -12.40
N LEU A 16 -6.05 17.28 -11.11
CA LEU A 16 -6.99 16.66 -10.16
C LEU A 16 -8.43 17.16 -10.40
N THR A 17 -9.07 16.56 -11.39
CA THR A 17 -10.49 16.74 -11.70
C THR A 17 -11.23 15.43 -11.55
N VAL A 18 -12.53 15.46 -11.23
CA VAL A 18 -13.36 14.25 -11.11
C VAL A 18 -13.29 13.41 -12.39
N GLU A 19 -13.27 14.06 -13.56
CA GLU A 19 -13.19 13.38 -14.86
C GLU A 19 -11.88 12.59 -15.03
N ASN A 20 -10.75 13.18 -14.65
CA ASN A 20 -9.45 12.52 -14.72
C ASN A 20 -9.32 11.41 -13.67
N VAL A 21 -9.67 11.71 -12.43
CA VAL A 21 -9.61 10.74 -11.30
C VAL A 21 -10.48 9.50 -11.59
N ARG A 22 -11.63 9.66 -12.24
CA ARG A 22 -12.53 8.56 -12.58
C ARG A 22 -11.88 7.47 -13.46
N LYS A 23 -10.91 7.83 -14.30
CA LYS A 23 -10.24 6.91 -15.23
C LYS A 23 -9.33 5.91 -14.54
N TYR A 24 -8.87 6.20 -13.31
CA TYR A 24 -7.88 5.41 -12.59
C TYR A 24 -8.48 4.25 -11.81
N SER A 25 -7.61 3.30 -11.44
CA SER A 25 -7.97 2.11 -10.67
C SER A 25 -8.22 2.44 -9.20
N THR A 26 -9.14 1.70 -8.58
CA THR A 26 -9.34 1.69 -7.14
C THR A 26 -8.27 0.88 -6.39
N LEU A 27 -7.41 0.13 -7.12
CA LEU A 27 -6.33 -0.68 -6.54
C LEU A 27 -5.03 0.11 -6.58
N HIS A 28 -4.34 0.24 -5.43
CA HIS A 28 -3.08 0.96 -5.33
C HIS A 28 -2.00 0.10 -4.68
N PRO A 29 -0.78 0.01 -5.27
CA PRO A 29 0.29 -0.87 -4.76
C PRO A 29 0.82 -0.45 -3.39
N ARG A 30 0.85 0.85 -3.08
CA ARG A 30 1.34 1.42 -1.82
C ARG A 30 0.25 1.59 -0.74
N CYS A 31 -0.85 0.85 -0.84
CA CYS A 31 -1.92 0.90 0.13
C CYS A 31 -1.52 0.26 1.48
N GLY A 32 -2.00 0.82 2.58
CA GLY A 32 -1.80 0.28 3.93
C GLY A 32 -2.32 -1.14 4.10
N THR A 33 -3.40 -1.53 3.42
CA THR A 33 -3.89 -2.92 3.43
C THR A 33 -2.92 -3.88 2.77
N SER A 34 -2.27 -3.49 1.67
CA SER A 34 -1.19 -4.28 1.05
C SER A 34 -0.01 -4.45 2.00
N PHE A 35 0.37 -3.40 2.72
CA PHE A 35 1.41 -3.47 3.75
C PHE A 35 1.04 -4.46 4.87
N MET A 36 -0.19 -4.42 5.39
CA MET A 36 -0.65 -5.35 6.44
C MET A 36 -0.62 -6.81 5.98
N ILE A 37 -1.02 -7.09 4.75
CA ILE A 37 -0.96 -8.46 4.19
C ILE A 37 0.49 -8.92 4.04
N ASN A 38 1.39 -8.07 3.60
CA ASN A 38 2.81 -8.39 3.51
C ASN A 38 3.40 -8.66 4.90
N VAL A 39 3.06 -7.86 5.91
CA VAL A 39 3.46 -8.11 7.31
C VAL A 39 2.96 -9.47 7.78
N LEU A 40 1.70 -9.83 7.51
CA LEU A 40 1.14 -11.11 7.88
C LEU A 40 1.87 -12.28 7.22
N LEU A 41 2.07 -12.24 5.90
CA LEU A 41 2.73 -13.30 5.14
C LEU A 41 4.20 -13.49 5.55
N ILE A 42 4.93 -12.38 5.72
CA ILE A 42 6.31 -12.42 6.20
C ILE A 42 6.38 -12.92 7.63
N SER A 43 5.43 -12.55 8.51
CA SER A 43 5.36 -13.07 9.88
C SER A 43 5.20 -14.57 9.90
N ILE A 44 4.31 -15.13 9.08
CA ILE A 44 4.10 -16.57 8.97
C ILE A 44 5.40 -17.26 8.52
N LEU A 45 6.05 -16.72 7.50
CA LEU A 45 7.31 -17.25 6.98
C LEU A 45 8.41 -17.21 8.04
N VAL A 46 8.66 -16.05 8.64
CA VAL A 46 9.71 -15.85 9.65
C VAL A 46 9.48 -16.75 10.86
N PHE A 47 8.26 -16.75 11.42
CA PHE A 47 7.99 -17.54 12.62
C PHE A 47 7.97 -19.06 12.37
N SER A 48 7.85 -19.52 11.15
CA SER A 48 7.98 -20.94 10.80
C SER A 48 9.38 -21.48 11.08
N PHE A 49 10.43 -20.62 11.06
CA PHE A 49 11.81 -21.01 11.33
C PHE A 49 12.15 -21.12 12.83
N PHE A 50 11.35 -20.53 13.72
CA PHE A 50 11.66 -20.49 15.16
C PHE A 50 11.14 -21.71 15.95
N GLY A 51 10.44 -22.66 15.30
CA GLY A 51 9.88 -23.82 15.98
C GLY A 51 8.80 -23.46 17.01
N TRP A 52 8.67 -24.27 18.07
CA TRP A 52 7.66 -24.12 19.10
C TRP A 52 8.30 -23.95 20.50
N PRO A 53 8.92 -22.78 20.79
CA PRO A 53 9.47 -22.52 22.11
C PRO A 53 8.36 -22.38 23.16
N ASN A 54 8.75 -22.32 24.44
CA ASN A 54 7.81 -22.06 25.53
C ASN A 54 7.08 -20.71 25.32
N PRO A 55 5.91 -20.48 25.96
CA PRO A 55 5.09 -19.28 25.72
C PRO A 55 5.84 -17.95 25.96
N SER A 56 6.68 -17.88 26.99
CA SER A 56 7.44 -16.67 27.31
C SER A 56 8.47 -16.33 26.23
N MET A 57 9.22 -17.32 25.79
CA MET A 57 10.21 -17.16 24.71
C MET A 57 9.54 -16.80 23.40
N ARG A 58 8.37 -17.39 23.09
CA ARG A 58 7.57 -17.07 21.91
C ARG A 58 7.14 -15.59 21.89
N LEU A 59 6.71 -15.06 23.03
CA LEU A 59 6.34 -13.65 23.16
C LEU A 59 7.54 -12.74 22.92
N ILE A 60 8.68 -13.04 23.50
CA ILE A 60 9.93 -12.27 23.33
C ILE A 60 10.34 -12.26 21.85
N ILE A 61 10.39 -13.43 21.20
CA ILE A 61 10.73 -13.54 19.76
C ILE A 61 9.80 -12.68 18.91
N ARG A 62 8.48 -12.72 19.17
CA ARG A 62 7.50 -11.93 18.42
C ARG A 62 7.74 -10.43 18.60
N LEU A 63 7.96 -9.96 19.82
CA LEU A 63 8.21 -8.53 20.09
C LEU A 63 9.51 -8.04 19.45
N VAL A 64 10.58 -8.83 19.51
CA VAL A 64 11.88 -8.48 18.90
C VAL A 64 11.81 -8.51 17.38
N MET A 65 11.11 -9.48 16.79
CA MET A 65 11.01 -9.64 15.35
C MET A 65 10.00 -8.69 14.69
N LEU A 66 9.07 -8.12 15.45
CA LEU A 66 8.04 -7.23 14.90
C LEU A 66 8.62 -6.04 14.11
N PRO A 67 9.57 -5.25 14.63
CA PRO A 67 10.17 -4.15 13.87
C PRO A 67 10.95 -4.64 12.64
N VAL A 68 11.58 -5.80 12.70
CA VAL A 68 12.31 -6.39 11.56
C VAL A 68 11.32 -6.77 10.46
N ILE A 69 10.23 -7.44 10.80
CA ILE A 69 9.18 -7.85 9.86
C ILE A 69 8.52 -6.61 9.23
N ALA A 70 8.21 -5.60 10.05
CA ALA A 70 7.65 -4.35 9.55
C ALA A 70 8.60 -3.65 8.56
N GLY A 71 9.89 -3.60 8.87
CA GLY A 71 10.91 -3.04 7.98
C GLY A 71 11.01 -3.77 6.65
N ILE A 72 11.06 -5.09 6.66
CA ILE A 72 11.08 -5.91 5.43
C ILE A 72 9.80 -5.68 4.62
N SER A 73 8.64 -5.66 5.27
CA SER A 73 7.35 -5.43 4.60
C SER A 73 7.27 -4.04 3.98
N TYR A 74 7.83 -3.04 4.65
CA TYR A 74 7.93 -1.67 4.14
C TYR A 74 8.79 -1.60 2.88
N GLU A 75 9.98 -2.22 2.90
CA GLU A 75 10.87 -2.23 1.73
C GLU A 75 10.25 -3.00 0.55
N LEU A 76 9.51 -4.08 0.81
CA LEU A 76 8.77 -4.78 -0.24
C LEU A 76 7.67 -3.89 -0.86
N ASN A 77 6.90 -3.18 -0.04
CA ASN A 77 5.89 -2.26 -0.55
C ASN A 77 6.52 -1.10 -1.35
N ARG A 78 7.62 -0.55 -0.86
CA ARG A 78 8.38 0.48 -1.56
C ARG A 78 8.93 -0.02 -2.89
N PHE A 79 9.49 -1.22 -2.92
CA PHE A 79 9.96 -1.86 -4.14
C PHE A 79 8.83 -2.02 -5.17
N VAL A 80 7.68 -2.57 -4.75
CA VAL A 80 6.51 -2.74 -5.62
C VAL A 80 6.02 -1.39 -6.16
N GLY A 81 6.00 -0.35 -5.33
CA GLY A 81 5.59 1.00 -5.71
C GLY A 81 6.53 1.70 -6.70
N LYS A 82 7.81 1.31 -6.74
CA LYS A 82 8.81 1.85 -7.68
C LYS A 82 8.93 1.05 -8.98
N CYS A 83 8.43 -0.18 -9.00
CA CYS A 83 8.54 -1.03 -10.17
C CYS A 83 7.51 -0.67 -11.23
N ASP A 84 7.95 -0.70 -12.49
CA ASP A 84 7.04 -0.63 -13.63
C ASP A 84 5.99 -1.75 -13.57
N TYR A 85 4.79 -1.46 -14.06
CA TYR A 85 3.66 -2.39 -14.13
C TYR A 85 3.97 -3.74 -14.83
N ASN A 86 5.07 -3.82 -15.56
CA ASN A 86 5.49 -5.04 -16.28
C ASN A 86 6.37 -5.99 -15.45
N ASN A 87 6.84 -5.58 -14.28
CA ASN A 87 7.69 -6.43 -13.45
C ASN A 87 6.89 -7.59 -12.85
N LYS A 88 7.22 -8.82 -13.27
CA LYS A 88 6.53 -10.04 -12.83
C LYS A 88 6.65 -10.28 -11.32
N LEU A 89 7.83 -9.98 -10.75
CA LEU A 89 8.06 -10.15 -9.31
C LEU A 89 7.22 -9.18 -8.49
N ALA A 90 7.17 -7.90 -8.89
CA ALA A 90 6.32 -6.90 -8.25
C ALA A 90 4.84 -7.29 -8.30
N LYS A 91 4.35 -7.83 -9.43
CA LYS A 91 2.98 -8.34 -9.57
C LYS A 91 2.67 -9.49 -8.61
N VAL A 92 3.59 -10.42 -8.44
CA VAL A 92 3.42 -11.55 -7.51
C VAL A 92 3.35 -11.07 -6.06
N ILE A 93 4.23 -10.15 -5.67
CA ILE A 93 4.25 -9.57 -4.31
C ILE A 93 3.00 -8.73 -4.03
N ALA A 94 2.54 -7.94 -5.00
CA ALA A 94 1.37 -7.10 -4.87
C ALA A 94 0.04 -7.87 -4.91
N TYR A 95 0.03 -9.07 -5.53
CA TYR A 95 -1.18 -9.83 -5.80
C TYR A 95 -2.06 -10.07 -4.56
N PRO A 96 -1.54 -10.57 -3.41
CA PRO A 96 -2.37 -10.78 -2.22
C PRO A 96 -3.01 -9.49 -1.72
N GLY A 97 -2.25 -8.38 -1.72
CA GLY A 97 -2.75 -7.06 -1.33
C GLY A 97 -3.90 -6.60 -2.24
N PHE A 98 -3.76 -6.75 -3.55
CA PHE A 98 -4.81 -6.38 -4.50
C PHE A 98 -6.09 -7.22 -4.35
N GLN A 99 -5.98 -8.52 -4.00
CA GLN A 99 -7.17 -9.33 -3.74
C GLN A 99 -7.96 -8.82 -2.53
N ILE A 100 -7.27 -8.43 -1.46
CA ILE A 100 -7.94 -7.83 -0.29
C ILE A 100 -8.52 -6.45 -0.65
N GLN A 101 -7.82 -5.63 -1.40
CA GLN A 101 -8.34 -4.33 -1.84
C GLN A 101 -9.64 -4.46 -2.66
N LYS A 102 -9.78 -5.48 -3.50
CA LYS A 102 -11.04 -5.72 -4.23
C LYS A 102 -12.25 -5.95 -3.31
N ILE A 103 -12.02 -6.39 -2.09
CA ILE A 103 -13.07 -6.61 -1.08
C ILE A 103 -13.27 -5.35 -0.25
N THR A 104 -12.19 -4.63 0.05
CA THR A 104 -12.21 -3.48 0.98
C THR A 104 -12.41 -2.13 0.30
N THR A 105 -12.22 -2.05 -1.02
CA THR A 105 -12.42 -0.82 -1.79
C THR A 105 -13.58 -0.99 -2.77
N SER A 106 -14.49 -0.01 -2.79
CA SER A 106 -15.59 0.07 -3.75
C SER A 106 -15.35 1.20 -4.75
N GLU A 107 -16.04 1.14 -5.89
CA GLU A 107 -16.03 2.21 -6.87
C GLU A 107 -16.71 3.47 -6.25
N PRO A 108 -16.00 4.61 -6.20
CA PRO A 108 -16.53 5.83 -5.60
C PRO A 108 -17.46 6.56 -6.55
N ASP A 109 -18.42 7.28 -6.01
CA ASP A 109 -19.20 8.28 -6.72
C ASP A 109 -18.44 9.62 -6.88
N ASP A 110 -19.00 10.54 -7.64
CA ASP A 110 -18.36 11.83 -7.92
C ASP A 110 -18.14 12.66 -6.66
N SER A 111 -19.09 12.63 -5.73
CA SER A 111 -18.99 13.38 -4.46
C SER A 111 -17.84 12.88 -3.58
N MET A 112 -17.62 11.57 -3.56
CA MET A 112 -16.48 10.96 -2.85
C MET A 112 -15.14 11.34 -3.50
N MET A 113 -15.10 11.40 -4.83
CA MET A 113 -13.90 11.85 -5.56
C MET A 113 -13.62 13.33 -5.31
N GLU A 114 -14.63 14.20 -5.27
CA GLU A 114 -14.46 15.62 -4.93
C GLU A 114 -13.86 15.82 -3.53
N VAL A 115 -14.31 15.04 -2.54
CA VAL A 115 -13.76 15.09 -1.18
C VAL A 115 -12.30 14.63 -1.17
N ALA A 116 -11.96 13.56 -1.89
CA ALA A 116 -10.59 13.05 -1.98
C ALA A 116 -9.67 14.08 -2.68
N ILE A 117 -10.13 14.71 -3.76
CA ILE A 117 -9.40 15.77 -4.46
C ILE A 117 -9.17 16.97 -3.52
N ALA A 118 -10.20 17.42 -2.80
CA ALA A 118 -10.08 18.52 -1.86
C ALA A 118 -9.09 18.23 -0.72
N ALA A 119 -9.07 17.01 -0.22
CA ALA A 119 -8.09 16.57 0.78
C ALA A 119 -6.67 16.54 0.22
N MET A 120 -6.48 15.94 -0.96
CA MET A 120 -5.18 15.82 -1.63
C MET A 120 -4.59 17.19 -1.95
N THR A 121 -5.37 18.11 -2.50
CA THR A 121 -4.93 19.47 -2.84
C THR A 121 -4.36 20.24 -1.64
N ARG A 122 -4.80 19.94 -0.42
CA ARG A 122 -4.31 20.58 0.81
C ARG A 122 -2.98 20.04 1.31
N VAL A 123 -2.59 18.84 0.90
CA VAL A 123 -1.36 18.16 1.39
C VAL A 123 -0.27 18.10 0.33
N ILE A 124 -0.57 18.45 -0.92
CA ILE A 124 0.44 18.55 -1.98
C ILE A 124 1.46 19.64 -1.62
N PRO A 125 2.77 19.32 -1.57
CA PRO A 125 3.82 20.28 -1.30
C PRO A 125 3.84 21.37 -2.38
N GLN A 126 3.93 22.63 -1.97
CA GLN A 126 4.00 23.75 -2.93
C GLN A 126 5.34 23.82 -3.66
N ASN A 127 6.35 23.13 -3.19
CA ASN A 127 7.74 23.20 -3.68
C ASN A 127 8.25 21.91 -4.32
N GLY A 128 7.44 20.97 -4.71
CA GLY A 128 7.80 19.83 -5.57
C GLY A 128 8.96 18.91 -5.14
N GLU A 129 9.60 19.16 -4.01
CA GLU A 129 10.84 18.47 -3.58
C GLU A 129 10.60 17.36 -2.54
N ASP A 130 9.43 17.31 -1.91
CA ASP A 130 9.19 16.43 -0.74
C ASP A 130 8.28 15.22 -1.02
N ASP A 131 7.84 14.99 -2.24
CA ASP A 131 6.92 13.91 -2.60
C ASP A 131 7.55 12.76 -3.40
N GLU A 132 8.86 12.81 -3.67
CA GLU A 132 9.59 11.69 -4.29
C GLU A 132 9.95 10.59 -3.26
N TRP A 133 9.39 9.44 -3.45
CA TRP A 133 9.61 8.23 -2.61
C TRP A 133 10.63 7.28 -3.22
#